data_77a4cc19baf1304aea875ed49a05fa13
#
_entry.id   77a4cc19baf1304aea875ed49a05fa13
#
_cell.length_a   1.000
_cell.length_b   1.000
_cell.length_c   1.000
_cell.angle_alpha   90.00
_cell.angle_beta   90.00
_cell.angle_gamma   90.00
#
_symmetry.space_group_name_H-M   'P 1'
#
loop_
_entity.id
_entity.type
_entity.pdbx_description
1 polymer ?
#
loop_
_entity_poly.entity_id
_entity_poly.type
_entity_poly.pdbx_seq_one_letter_code
_entity_poly.pdbx_strand_id
1 'polypeptide(L)'
;MKKLSTLLALSLISAFTFAQCNGRYQTEIFNSVTVTEVNYSDVYTDDAHKMDIYTPDGDTEINRPVILFMHGGSFYGGDKSDSYCVDFCTDFAKKGYVVASVNYRLVSLFNIATFLTNQDEQYEAVLEATVDIKAAIRYFRKDFVNGDTYGIDPNTIFVGGSSAGAVTAIHLAYIDNVSDLPTTPFDIQAVANNLGGLEGDAGNLGYSSEVNGVISFAGGINTLSWIDSNDEPIVSCQGDADQTVSYNCAPGLGQATVLELCGAGEMHPQADLVGVLNDKLVFPGADHSWCSSGNSSNFIQALDFTTDFLFPLLPCNNTAAINEVNSTQRKLLKITDVLGRSTTAKQNTPLFYIYDDGSVEKQVILN
;
A
#
# COMPACT_ATOMS: atom_id res chain seq x y z
N MET A 1 21.91 -9.51 -69.77
CA MET A 1 21.90 -8.62 -68.59
C MET A 1 20.57 -8.78 -67.92
N LYS A 2 20.52 -9.59 -66.81
CA LYS A 2 19.30 -9.81 -66.04
C LYS A 2 19.32 -8.86 -64.87
N LYS A 3 18.34 -7.94 -64.80
CA LYS A 3 18.12 -7.07 -63.61
C LYS A 3 17.49 -7.89 -62.50
N LEU A 4 18.19 -7.99 -61.39
CA LEU A 4 17.71 -8.60 -60.15
C LEU A 4 17.00 -7.47 -59.36
N SER A 5 15.67 -7.54 -59.28
CA SER A 5 14.89 -6.61 -58.46
C SER A 5 14.80 -7.20 -57.05
N THR A 6 15.51 -6.60 -56.11
CA THR A 6 15.44 -6.95 -54.70
C THR A 6 14.18 -6.31 -54.11
N LEU A 7 13.17 -7.13 -53.79
CA LEU A 7 11.99 -6.71 -53.04
C LEU A 7 12.39 -6.64 -51.55
N LEU A 8 12.44 -5.45 -51.00
CA LEU A 8 12.60 -5.23 -49.57
C LEU A 8 11.23 -5.38 -48.91
N ALA A 9 10.99 -6.54 -48.30
CA ALA A 9 9.81 -6.74 -47.48
C ALA A 9 10.01 -6.03 -46.13
N LEU A 10 9.37 -4.87 -45.98
CA LEU A 10 9.25 -4.19 -44.70
C LEU A 10 8.21 -4.94 -43.86
N SER A 11 8.65 -5.79 -42.95
CA SER A 11 7.76 -6.38 -41.93
C SER A 11 7.40 -5.28 -40.92
N LEU A 12 6.20 -4.74 -41.01
CA LEU A 12 5.60 -4.00 -39.91
C LEU A 12 5.40 -4.97 -38.76
N ILE A 13 6.28 -4.95 -37.78
CA ILE A 13 6.04 -5.52 -36.46
C ILE A 13 5.06 -4.53 -35.80
N SER A 14 3.78 -4.84 -35.83
CA SER A 14 2.78 -4.22 -34.97
C SER A 14 3.13 -4.63 -33.55
N ALA A 15 3.84 -3.78 -32.82
CA ALA A 15 3.91 -3.88 -31.38
C ALA A 15 2.48 -3.65 -30.87
N PHE A 16 1.76 -4.71 -30.55
CA PHE A 16 0.58 -4.61 -29.69
C PHE A 16 1.09 -4.18 -28.33
N THR A 17 1.13 -2.89 -28.09
CA THR A 17 1.16 -2.38 -26.72
C THR A 17 -0.22 -2.70 -26.16
N PHE A 18 -0.34 -3.81 -25.46
CA PHE A 18 -1.46 -3.97 -24.56
C PHE A 18 -1.35 -2.80 -23.60
N ALA A 19 -2.38 -1.95 -23.57
CA ALA A 19 -2.43 -0.88 -22.58
C ALA A 19 -2.35 -1.56 -21.21
N GLN A 20 -1.35 -1.20 -20.43
CA GLN A 20 -1.17 -1.74 -19.08
C GLN A 20 -2.49 -1.55 -18.34
N CYS A 21 -2.98 -2.59 -17.67
CA CYS A 21 -4.27 -2.60 -16.97
C CYS A 21 -5.47 -2.11 -17.80
N ASN A 22 -5.45 -2.23 -19.11
CA ASN A 22 -6.51 -1.75 -20.02
C ASN A 22 -6.86 -0.25 -19.85
N GLY A 23 -5.89 0.57 -19.45
CA GLY A 23 -6.06 2.01 -19.21
C GLY A 23 -6.66 2.37 -17.86
N ARG A 24 -6.87 1.40 -16.97
CA ARG A 24 -7.39 1.60 -15.60
C ARG A 24 -6.28 2.05 -14.64
N TYR A 25 -6.71 2.58 -13.51
CA TYR A 25 -5.91 2.82 -12.29
C TYR A 25 -4.94 4.00 -12.35
N GLN A 26 -4.81 4.70 -13.47
CA GLN A 26 -3.97 5.89 -13.62
C GLN A 26 -4.79 7.17 -13.78
N THR A 27 -5.88 7.12 -14.52
CA THR A 27 -6.72 8.28 -14.80
C THR A 27 -8.18 7.96 -14.49
N GLU A 28 -8.98 8.98 -14.22
CA GLU A 28 -10.42 8.81 -14.09
C GLU A 28 -11.02 8.34 -15.43
N ILE A 29 -11.56 7.13 -15.44
CA ILE A 29 -12.26 6.54 -16.60
C ILE A 29 -13.74 6.35 -16.35
N PHE A 30 -14.20 6.54 -15.12
CA PHE A 30 -15.60 6.49 -14.71
C PHE A 30 -16.08 7.89 -14.31
N ASN A 31 -17.33 8.22 -14.69
CA ASN A 31 -17.90 9.55 -14.43
C ASN A 31 -18.51 9.69 -13.04
N SER A 32 -18.93 8.56 -12.45
CA SER A 32 -19.61 8.53 -11.16
C SER A 32 -19.30 7.26 -10.39
N VAL A 33 -19.60 7.29 -9.11
CA VAL A 33 -19.38 6.20 -8.16
C VAL A 33 -20.64 5.92 -7.36
N THR A 34 -20.85 4.67 -7.02
CA THR A 34 -21.86 4.27 -6.01
C THR A 34 -21.18 4.15 -4.66
N VAL A 35 -21.83 4.69 -3.62
CA VAL A 35 -21.35 4.62 -2.23
C VAL A 35 -22.30 3.75 -1.42
N THR A 36 -21.74 2.76 -0.72
CA THR A 36 -22.49 1.83 0.13
C THR A 36 -21.92 1.84 1.54
N GLU A 37 -22.72 2.28 2.52
CA GLU A 37 -22.33 2.16 3.93
C GLU A 37 -22.53 0.73 4.42
N VAL A 38 -21.52 0.20 5.10
CA VAL A 38 -21.55 -1.11 5.75
C VAL A 38 -20.97 -1.07 7.14
N ASN A 39 -21.45 -1.96 8.01
CA ASN A 39 -20.75 -2.31 9.25
C ASN A 39 -19.70 -3.38 8.92
N TYR A 40 -18.41 -3.07 9.09
CA TYR A 40 -17.35 -4.01 8.73
C TYR A 40 -17.05 -5.04 9.82
N SER A 41 -17.41 -4.76 11.07
CA SER A 41 -17.23 -5.71 12.19
C SER A 41 -18.37 -6.72 12.27
N ASP A 42 -18.07 -7.96 12.62
CA ASP A 42 -19.07 -8.96 13.01
C ASP A 42 -19.22 -9.11 14.55
N VAL A 43 -18.52 -8.25 15.29
CA VAL A 43 -18.56 -8.17 16.77
C VAL A 43 -19.25 -6.89 17.24
N TYR A 44 -18.88 -5.74 16.64
CA TYR A 44 -19.39 -4.44 17.00
C TYR A 44 -20.36 -3.90 15.95
N THR A 45 -21.35 -3.10 16.37
CA THR A 45 -22.40 -2.56 15.49
C THR A 45 -22.59 -1.04 15.64
N ASP A 46 -21.58 -0.35 16.20
CA ASP A 46 -21.56 1.08 16.39
C ASP A 46 -21.00 1.85 15.16
N ASP A 47 -21.03 3.18 15.22
CA ASP A 47 -20.57 4.02 14.11
C ASP A 47 -19.05 3.99 13.92
N ALA A 48 -18.27 3.61 14.93
CA ALA A 48 -16.83 3.45 14.81
C ALA A 48 -16.44 2.27 13.90
N HIS A 49 -17.32 1.29 13.76
CA HIS A 49 -17.07 0.11 12.93
C HIS A 49 -17.83 0.15 11.60
N LYS A 50 -18.10 1.35 11.09
CA LYS A 50 -18.68 1.56 9.76
C LYS A 50 -17.66 2.04 8.76
N MET A 51 -17.88 1.71 7.49
CA MET A 51 -17.14 2.26 6.35
C MET A 51 -18.08 2.53 5.18
N ASP A 52 -17.70 3.51 4.36
CA ASP A 52 -18.33 3.80 3.08
C ASP A 52 -17.51 3.21 1.96
N ILE A 53 -18.07 2.27 1.19
CA ILE A 53 -17.41 1.61 0.08
C ILE A 53 -17.82 2.30 -1.22
N TYR A 54 -16.83 2.79 -1.96
CA TYR A 54 -16.94 3.47 -3.23
C TYR A 54 -16.61 2.50 -4.36
N THR A 55 -17.54 2.30 -5.28
CA THR A 55 -17.35 1.47 -6.47
C THR A 55 -17.68 2.28 -7.73
N PRO A 56 -16.94 2.12 -8.83
CA PRO A 56 -17.21 2.85 -10.07
C PRO A 56 -18.53 2.38 -10.71
N ASP A 57 -19.37 3.35 -11.13
CA ASP A 57 -20.66 3.05 -11.74
C ASP A 57 -20.51 2.40 -13.11
N GLY A 58 -21.22 1.28 -13.30
CA GLY A 58 -21.25 0.55 -14.57
C GLY A 58 -20.01 -0.27 -14.86
N ASP A 59 -19.08 -0.38 -13.90
CA ASP A 59 -17.91 -1.23 -14.01
C ASP A 59 -18.29 -2.72 -13.85
N THR A 60 -17.74 -3.55 -14.72
CA THR A 60 -17.94 -5.00 -14.72
C THR A 60 -16.65 -5.78 -14.43
N GLU A 61 -15.57 -5.09 -14.09
CA GLU A 61 -14.31 -5.73 -13.68
C GLU A 61 -14.49 -6.48 -12.36
N ILE A 62 -13.84 -7.64 -12.24
CA ILE A 62 -13.93 -8.54 -11.07
C ILE A 62 -12.59 -8.69 -10.38
N ASN A 63 -11.56 -8.17 -10.61
CA ASN A 63 -10.26 -8.28 -9.90
C ASN A 63 -9.73 -6.88 -9.58
N ARG A 64 -10.58 -6.06 -8.97
CA ARG A 64 -10.24 -4.69 -8.64
C ARG A 64 -9.36 -4.62 -7.39
N PRO A 65 -8.26 -3.88 -7.39
CA PRO A 65 -7.51 -3.60 -6.18
C PRO A 65 -8.36 -2.78 -5.21
N VAL A 66 -8.10 -2.97 -3.91
CA VAL A 66 -8.82 -2.30 -2.82
C VAL A 66 -7.92 -1.28 -2.16
N ILE A 67 -8.45 -0.12 -1.80
CA ILE A 67 -7.79 0.86 -0.92
C ILE A 67 -8.70 1.15 0.26
N LEU A 68 -8.19 0.99 1.49
CA LEU A 68 -8.85 1.49 2.69
C LEU A 68 -8.17 2.80 3.09
N PHE A 69 -8.95 3.87 3.23
CA PHE A 69 -8.45 5.19 3.59
C PHE A 69 -9.11 5.70 4.87
N MET A 70 -8.27 6.05 5.86
CA MET A 70 -8.67 6.46 7.20
C MET A 70 -8.58 7.97 7.37
N HIS A 71 -9.57 8.53 8.08
CA HIS A 71 -9.59 9.94 8.41
C HIS A 71 -8.54 10.32 9.47
N GLY A 72 -8.19 11.60 9.52
CA GLY A 72 -7.38 12.19 10.58
C GLY A 72 -8.21 12.52 11.83
N GLY A 73 -7.66 13.40 12.67
CA GLY A 73 -8.38 13.90 13.86
C GLY A 73 -7.78 13.48 15.18
N SER A 74 -6.46 13.15 15.17
CA SER A 74 -5.66 12.92 16.39
C SER A 74 -6.23 11.85 17.32
N PHE A 75 -6.91 10.85 16.78
CA PHE A 75 -7.56 9.72 17.50
C PHE A 75 -8.74 10.11 18.41
N TYR A 76 -9.20 11.37 18.40
CA TYR A 76 -10.37 11.81 19.17
C TYR A 76 -11.41 12.59 18.35
N GLY A 77 -11.25 12.67 17.05
CA GLY A 77 -12.17 13.32 16.13
C GLY A 77 -12.01 12.80 14.70
N GLY A 78 -12.82 13.34 13.79
CA GLY A 78 -12.87 12.94 12.39
C GLY A 78 -13.97 11.91 12.12
N ASP A 79 -14.28 11.72 10.84
CA ASP A 79 -15.29 10.77 10.37
C ASP A 79 -15.00 10.38 8.91
N LYS A 80 -15.42 9.17 8.53
CA LYS A 80 -15.32 8.66 7.15
C LYS A 80 -15.96 9.58 6.10
N SER A 81 -16.86 10.47 6.51
CA SER A 81 -17.51 11.47 5.66
C SER A 81 -16.76 12.79 5.56
N ASP A 82 -15.60 12.94 6.17
CA ASP A 82 -14.77 14.13 6.01
C ASP A 82 -14.44 14.37 4.53
N SER A 83 -14.54 15.61 4.08
CA SER A 83 -14.54 15.94 2.64
C SER A 83 -13.30 15.42 1.90
N TYR A 84 -12.12 15.48 2.52
CA TYR A 84 -10.88 14.97 1.92
C TYR A 84 -10.85 13.45 1.81
N CYS A 85 -11.51 12.72 2.71
CA CYS A 85 -11.70 11.27 2.60
C CYS A 85 -12.63 10.94 1.43
N VAL A 86 -13.75 11.67 1.33
CA VAL A 86 -14.70 11.53 0.22
C VAL A 86 -14.02 11.84 -1.12
N ASP A 87 -13.22 12.91 -1.18
CA ASP A 87 -12.50 13.32 -2.39
C ASP A 87 -11.45 12.25 -2.79
N PHE A 88 -10.66 11.75 -1.85
CA PHE A 88 -9.71 10.64 -2.09
C PHE A 88 -10.42 9.39 -2.62
N CYS A 89 -11.45 8.94 -1.91
CA CYS A 89 -12.17 7.71 -2.29
C CYS A 89 -12.87 7.84 -3.63
N THR A 90 -13.43 9.02 -3.94
CA THR A 90 -14.08 9.27 -5.22
C THR A 90 -13.08 9.29 -6.37
N ASP A 91 -11.91 9.93 -6.20
CA ASP A 91 -10.85 9.98 -7.21
C ASP A 91 -10.35 8.59 -7.58
N PHE A 92 -9.93 7.80 -6.60
CA PHE A 92 -9.44 6.45 -6.84
C PHE A 92 -10.53 5.49 -7.34
N ALA A 93 -11.77 5.60 -6.87
CA ALA A 93 -12.86 4.78 -7.39
C ALA A 93 -13.13 5.11 -8.86
N LYS A 94 -13.10 6.38 -9.27
CA LYS A 94 -13.22 6.76 -10.69
C LYS A 94 -12.07 6.25 -11.56
N LYS A 95 -10.91 5.97 -10.98
CA LYS A 95 -9.79 5.30 -11.65
C LYS A 95 -9.99 3.79 -11.78
N GLY A 96 -10.99 3.21 -11.10
CA GLY A 96 -11.36 1.80 -11.21
C GLY A 96 -11.04 0.93 -9.99
N TYR A 97 -10.54 1.52 -8.91
CA TYR A 97 -10.37 0.81 -7.63
C TYR A 97 -11.71 0.60 -6.92
N VAL A 98 -11.75 -0.34 -5.99
CA VAL A 98 -12.72 -0.35 -4.90
C VAL A 98 -12.08 0.38 -3.73
N VAL A 99 -12.74 1.42 -3.19
CA VAL A 99 -12.14 2.25 -2.15
C VAL A 99 -13.08 2.32 -0.96
N ALA A 100 -12.55 2.20 0.25
CA ALA A 100 -13.33 2.36 1.47
C ALA A 100 -12.84 3.55 2.28
N SER A 101 -13.74 4.46 2.64
CA SER A 101 -13.50 5.44 3.71
C SER A 101 -13.93 4.81 5.03
N VAL A 102 -13.00 4.71 5.99
CA VAL A 102 -13.19 3.83 7.14
C VAL A 102 -13.16 4.62 8.44
N ASN A 103 -14.19 4.44 9.28
CA ASN A 103 -14.18 4.86 10.69
C ASN A 103 -13.41 3.83 11.52
N TYR A 104 -12.93 4.26 12.67
CA TYR A 104 -12.26 3.45 13.68
C TYR A 104 -12.55 4.01 15.08
N ARG A 105 -12.27 3.25 16.14
CA ARG A 105 -12.48 3.69 17.52
C ARG A 105 -11.71 4.98 17.82
N LEU A 106 -12.37 5.88 18.51
CA LEU A 106 -11.81 7.17 18.91
C LEU A 106 -11.84 7.30 20.44
N VAL A 107 -10.85 8.00 20.94
CA VAL A 107 -10.80 8.38 22.37
C VAL A 107 -12.03 9.21 22.71
N SER A 108 -12.72 8.84 23.78
CA SER A 108 -13.88 9.57 24.26
C SER A 108 -13.54 11.03 24.58
N LEU A 109 -14.43 11.95 24.25
CA LEU A 109 -14.29 13.39 24.57
C LEU A 109 -13.98 13.65 26.05
N PHE A 110 -14.44 12.77 26.95
CA PHE A 110 -14.17 12.89 28.40
C PHE A 110 -12.73 12.49 28.75
N ASN A 111 -12.05 11.74 27.91
CA ASN A 111 -10.71 11.20 28.15
C ASN A 111 -9.59 11.96 27.40
N ILE A 112 -9.93 12.96 26.57
CA ILE A 112 -8.92 13.69 25.77
C ILE A 112 -7.80 14.26 26.65
N ALA A 113 -8.11 14.84 27.81
CA ALA A 113 -7.11 15.42 28.68
C ALA A 113 -6.13 14.35 29.22
N THR A 114 -6.62 13.17 29.53
CA THR A 114 -5.79 12.02 29.97
C THR A 114 -4.96 11.51 28.80
N PHE A 115 -5.57 11.29 27.65
CA PHE A 115 -4.91 10.88 26.42
C PHE A 115 -3.76 11.83 26.03
N LEU A 116 -3.92 13.13 26.07
CA LEU A 116 -2.88 14.11 25.73
C LEU A 116 -1.70 14.15 26.72
N THR A 117 -1.81 13.51 27.89
CA THR A 117 -0.79 13.52 28.93
C THR A 117 -0.22 12.16 29.28
N ASN A 118 -0.87 11.07 28.83
CA ASN A 118 -0.47 9.69 29.16
C ASN A 118 -0.13 8.92 27.87
N GLN A 119 1.10 8.49 27.76
CA GLN A 119 1.61 7.80 26.57
C GLN A 119 1.05 6.38 26.40
N ASP A 120 0.70 5.69 27.47
CA ASP A 120 0.01 4.40 27.43
C ASP A 120 -1.36 4.50 26.75
N GLU A 121 -2.17 5.50 27.10
CA GLU A 121 -3.46 5.80 26.44
C GLU A 121 -3.28 6.13 24.95
N GLN A 122 -2.16 6.76 24.58
CA GLN A 122 -1.84 7.08 23.20
C GLN A 122 -1.48 5.82 22.38
N TYR A 123 -0.70 4.92 22.94
CA TYR A 123 -0.46 3.62 22.34
C TYR A 123 -1.74 2.81 22.20
N GLU A 124 -2.59 2.79 23.25
CA GLU A 124 -3.87 2.07 23.21
C GLU A 124 -4.74 2.58 22.08
N ALA A 125 -4.89 3.90 21.92
CA ALA A 125 -5.70 4.49 20.85
C ALA A 125 -5.19 4.14 19.45
N VAL A 126 -3.86 4.12 19.23
CA VAL A 126 -3.27 3.68 17.96
C VAL A 126 -3.53 2.20 17.73
N LEU A 127 -3.34 1.36 18.74
CA LEU A 127 -3.58 -0.10 18.63
C LEU A 127 -5.05 -0.41 18.40
N GLU A 128 -5.99 0.26 19.07
CA GLU A 128 -7.43 0.13 18.82
C GLU A 128 -7.77 0.46 17.36
N ALA A 129 -7.24 1.58 16.84
CA ALA A 129 -7.45 1.94 15.45
C ALA A 129 -6.84 0.89 14.49
N THR A 130 -5.63 0.38 14.74
CA THR A 130 -5.00 -0.63 13.88
C THR A 130 -5.80 -1.94 13.83
N VAL A 131 -6.29 -2.45 14.96
CA VAL A 131 -7.06 -3.70 14.97
C VAL A 131 -8.44 -3.54 14.36
N ASP A 132 -9.04 -2.35 14.43
CA ASP A 132 -10.29 -2.04 13.73
C ASP A 132 -10.10 -2.09 12.21
N ILE A 133 -9.03 -1.46 11.70
CA ILE A 133 -8.74 -1.47 10.26
C ILE A 133 -8.37 -2.88 9.78
N LYS A 134 -7.65 -3.66 10.58
CA LYS A 134 -7.43 -5.08 10.27
C LYS A 134 -8.75 -5.85 10.12
N ALA A 135 -9.75 -5.57 10.94
CA ALA A 135 -11.09 -6.17 10.77
C ALA A 135 -11.78 -5.69 9.48
N ALA A 136 -11.62 -4.42 9.08
CA ALA A 136 -12.14 -3.90 7.81
C ALA A 136 -11.44 -4.54 6.60
N ILE A 137 -10.14 -4.79 6.65
CA ILE A 137 -9.41 -5.56 5.61
C ILE A 137 -9.96 -6.97 5.51
N ARG A 138 -10.14 -7.65 6.65
CA ARG A 138 -10.71 -9.01 6.71
C ARG A 138 -12.14 -9.05 6.20
N TYR A 139 -12.94 -7.97 6.36
CA TYR A 139 -14.27 -7.86 5.80
C TYR A 139 -14.27 -8.06 4.29
N PHE A 140 -13.38 -7.40 3.56
CA PHE A 140 -13.27 -7.56 2.10
C PHE A 140 -12.91 -8.99 1.70
N ARG A 141 -11.97 -9.62 2.38
CA ARG A 141 -11.60 -11.02 2.11
C ARG A 141 -12.71 -12.01 2.45
N LYS A 142 -13.48 -11.73 3.51
CA LYS A 142 -14.66 -12.50 3.86
C LYS A 142 -15.77 -12.34 2.83
N ASP A 143 -16.03 -11.12 2.35
CA ASP A 143 -17.00 -10.85 1.28
C ASP A 143 -16.62 -11.57 0.00
N PHE A 144 -15.35 -11.51 -0.41
CA PHE A 144 -14.85 -12.21 -1.58
C PHE A 144 -15.16 -13.71 -1.54
N VAL A 145 -14.91 -14.39 -0.43
CA VAL A 145 -15.20 -15.82 -0.26
C VAL A 145 -16.71 -16.13 -0.26
N ASN A 146 -17.53 -15.18 0.19
CA ASN A 146 -18.97 -15.35 0.34
C ASN A 146 -19.81 -14.84 -0.84
N GLY A 147 -19.20 -14.41 -1.91
CA GLY A 147 -19.94 -14.03 -3.14
C GLY A 147 -19.36 -12.84 -3.90
N ASP A 148 -18.30 -12.23 -3.38
CA ASP A 148 -17.56 -11.16 -4.03
C ASP A 148 -18.47 -10.01 -4.50
N THR A 149 -19.16 -9.42 -3.55
CA THR A 149 -20.12 -8.33 -3.79
C THR A 149 -19.49 -7.15 -4.53
N TYR A 150 -18.20 -6.90 -4.29
CA TYR A 150 -17.49 -5.75 -4.81
C TYR A 150 -16.55 -6.06 -5.98
N GLY A 151 -16.42 -7.31 -6.44
CA GLY A 151 -15.56 -7.71 -7.55
C GLY A 151 -14.09 -7.37 -7.30
N ILE A 152 -13.55 -7.77 -6.16
CA ILE A 152 -12.20 -7.38 -5.71
C ILE A 152 -11.14 -8.43 -6.05
N ASP A 153 -9.87 -8.00 -6.09
CA ASP A 153 -8.72 -8.88 -5.91
C ASP A 153 -8.36 -8.94 -4.41
N PRO A 154 -8.62 -10.06 -3.72
CA PRO A 154 -8.35 -10.18 -2.28
C PRO A 154 -6.84 -10.18 -1.95
N ASN A 155 -5.98 -10.27 -2.95
CA ASN A 155 -4.52 -10.27 -2.81
C ASN A 155 -3.91 -8.89 -3.10
N THR A 156 -4.71 -7.89 -3.49
CA THR A 156 -4.23 -6.54 -3.79
C THR A 156 -5.03 -5.53 -2.97
N ILE A 157 -4.58 -5.32 -1.73
CA ILE A 157 -5.21 -4.40 -0.77
C ILE A 157 -4.17 -3.43 -0.24
N PHE A 158 -4.43 -2.13 -0.37
CA PHE A 158 -3.63 -1.04 0.16
C PHE A 158 -4.34 -0.38 1.33
N VAL A 159 -3.57 0.14 2.27
CA VAL A 159 -4.09 0.95 3.38
C VAL A 159 -3.47 2.33 3.37
N GLY A 160 -4.22 3.31 3.78
CA GLY A 160 -3.70 4.66 3.89
C GLY A 160 -4.61 5.57 4.68
N GLY A 161 -4.19 6.80 4.82
CA GLY A 161 -4.98 7.79 5.53
C GLY A 161 -4.30 9.15 5.59
N SER A 162 -4.95 10.05 6.29
CA SER A 162 -4.46 11.38 6.58
C SER A 162 -4.19 11.53 8.07
N SER A 163 -3.03 12.11 8.47
CA SER A 163 -2.72 12.41 9.88
C SER A 163 -2.82 11.14 10.77
N ALA A 164 -3.70 11.11 11.76
CA ALA A 164 -3.94 9.94 12.61
C ALA A 164 -4.28 8.68 11.81
N GLY A 165 -5.04 8.79 10.71
CA GLY A 165 -5.32 7.68 9.81
C GLY A 165 -4.07 7.16 9.09
N ALA A 166 -3.14 8.04 8.71
CA ALA A 166 -1.86 7.64 8.15
C ALA A 166 -0.95 6.99 9.21
N VAL A 167 -0.93 7.51 10.45
CA VAL A 167 -0.27 6.86 11.58
C VAL A 167 -0.81 5.45 11.77
N THR A 168 -2.14 5.28 11.76
CA THR A 168 -2.80 3.96 11.85
C THR A 168 -2.34 3.02 10.74
N ALA A 169 -2.32 3.47 9.48
CA ALA A 169 -1.91 2.66 8.34
C ALA A 169 -0.46 2.17 8.45
N ILE A 170 0.45 3.07 8.86
CA ILE A 170 1.87 2.75 9.05
C ILE A 170 2.06 1.73 10.17
N HIS A 171 1.43 1.95 11.33
CA HIS A 171 1.57 1.06 12.49
C HIS A 171 0.90 -0.31 12.25
N LEU A 172 -0.20 -0.35 11.49
CA LEU A 172 -0.85 -1.59 11.06
C LEU A 172 0.08 -2.47 10.23
N ALA A 173 0.82 -1.84 9.32
CA ALA A 173 1.70 -2.55 8.38
C ALA A 173 3.05 -2.93 9.01
N TYR A 174 3.62 -2.10 9.89
CA TYR A 174 5.01 -2.20 10.31
C TYR A 174 5.22 -2.69 11.75
N ILE A 175 4.16 -3.02 12.48
CA ILE A 175 4.27 -3.74 13.75
C ILE A 175 3.96 -5.21 13.48
N ASP A 176 4.99 -6.03 13.36
CA ASP A 176 4.89 -7.44 12.98
C ASP A 176 4.52 -8.34 14.14
N ASN A 177 5.07 -8.05 15.32
CA ASN A 177 4.92 -8.90 16.49
C ASN A 177 4.57 -8.09 17.74
N VAL A 178 3.79 -8.67 18.64
CA VAL A 178 3.54 -8.07 19.96
C VAL A 178 4.85 -7.79 20.70
N SER A 179 5.90 -8.60 20.49
CA SER A 179 7.22 -8.42 21.09
C SER A 179 7.95 -7.15 20.63
N ASP A 180 7.55 -6.51 19.55
CA ASP A 180 8.15 -5.27 19.06
C ASP A 180 7.68 -4.05 19.89
N LEU A 181 6.55 -4.22 20.57
CA LEU A 181 5.97 -3.20 21.43
C LEU A 181 6.76 -3.07 22.75
N PRO A 182 6.92 -1.85 23.29
CA PRO A 182 7.65 -1.63 24.53
C PRO A 182 6.93 -2.22 25.74
N THR A 183 7.74 -2.68 26.71
CA THR A 183 7.26 -3.11 28.05
C THR A 183 7.63 -2.10 29.15
N THR A 184 8.37 -1.04 28.80
CA THR A 184 8.80 0.03 29.71
C THR A 184 8.81 1.36 28.95
N PRO A 185 8.42 2.49 29.56
CA PRO A 185 7.90 2.62 30.94
C PRO A 185 6.50 2.02 31.13
N PHE A 186 5.77 1.71 30.04
CA PHE A 186 4.44 1.10 30.05
C PHE A 186 4.49 -0.26 29.38
N ASP A 187 3.66 -1.20 29.82
CA ASP A 187 3.56 -2.54 29.22
C ASP A 187 2.56 -2.53 28.07
N ILE A 188 3.02 -2.06 26.90
CA ILE A 188 2.19 -1.97 25.70
C ILE A 188 1.92 -3.35 25.09
N GLN A 189 2.78 -4.34 25.35
CA GLN A 189 2.49 -5.74 24.99
C GLN A 189 1.24 -6.26 25.70
N ALA A 190 1.06 -5.89 26.98
CA ALA A 190 -0.15 -6.24 27.72
C ALA A 190 -1.38 -5.53 27.14
N VAL A 191 -1.26 -4.25 26.72
CA VAL A 191 -2.35 -3.53 26.03
C VAL A 191 -2.75 -4.27 24.76
N ALA A 192 -1.79 -4.58 23.89
CA ALA A 192 -2.07 -5.32 22.66
C ALA A 192 -2.72 -6.68 22.92
N ASN A 193 -2.23 -7.44 23.92
CA ASN A 193 -2.82 -8.73 24.27
C ASN A 193 -4.25 -8.60 24.78
N ASN A 194 -4.59 -7.52 25.49
CA ASN A 194 -5.96 -7.26 25.96
C ASN A 194 -6.92 -6.94 24.79
N LEU A 195 -6.40 -6.37 23.69
CA LEU A 195 -7.14 -6.13 22.47
C LEU A 195 -7.26 -7.37 21.56
N GLY A 196 -6.72 -8.53 21.96
CA GLY A 196 -6.73 -9.75 21.17
C GLY A 196 -5.46 -9.93 20.30
N GLY A 197 -4.35 -9.34 20.70
CA GLY A 197 -3.09 -9.31 19.95
C GLY A 197 -3.14 -8.30 18.81
N LEU A 198 -2.20 -8.38 17.87
CA LEU A 198 -2.16 -7.46 16.72
C LEU A 198 -3.30 -7.70 15.71
N GLU A 199 -3.94 -8.88 15.74
CA GLU A 199 -5.13 -9.13 14.91
C GLU A 199 -6.43 -8.58 15.53
N GLY A 200 -6.42 -8.37 16.84
CA GLY A 200 -7.45 -7.66 17.55
C GLY A 200 -8.77 -8.41 17.76
N ASP A 201 -9.72 -7.69 18.33
CA ASP A 201 -11.03 -8.17 18.76
C ASP A 201 -12.19 -7.67 17.86
N ALA A 202 -11.91 -6.85 16.87
CA ALA A 202 -12.95 -6.21 16.05
C ALA A 202 -13.60 -7.12 15.00
N GLY A 203 -13.24 -8.41 14.97
CA GLY A 203 -13.98 -9.44 14.24
C GLY A 203 -13.38 -9.86 12.89
N ASN A 204 -14.19 -10.64 12.15
CA ASN A 204 -13.82 -11.29 10.89
C ASN A 204 -12.57 -12.19 10.98
N LEU A 205 -12.32 -12.80 12.14
CA LEU A 205 -11.15 -13.66 12.36
C LEU A 205 -11.15 -14.86 11.41
N GLY A 206 -9.95 -15.33 11.05
CA GLY A 206 -9.76 -16.44 10.11
C GLY A 206 -9.53 -16.02 8.66
N TYR A 207 -9.62 -14.74 8.35
CA TYR A 207 -9.16 -14.14 7.10
C TYR A 207 -7.87 -13.35 7.36
N SER A 208 -7.00 -13.22 6.35
CA SER A 208 -5.77 -12.42 6.46
C SER A 208 -6.07 -10.92 6.56
N SER A 209 -5.27 -10.20 7.33
CA SER A 209 -5.25 -8.73 7.41
C SER A 209 -4.03 -8.12 6.70
N GLU A 210 -3.24 -8.93 5.96
CA GLU A 210 -2.09 -8.47 5.21
C GLU A 210 -2.46 -7.42 4.16
N VAL A 211 -1.52 -6.53 3.87
CA VAL A 211 -1.67 -5.46 2.88
C VAL A 211 -0.51 -5.47 1.89
N ASN A 212 -0.60 -4.69 0.81
CA ASN A 212 0.39 -4.67 -0.26
C ASN A 212 1.10 -3.33 -0.39
N GLY A 213 0.78 -2.38 0.48
CA GLY A 213 1.44 -1.09 0.54
C GLY A 213 0.68 -0.08 1.36
N VAL A 214 1.40 0.96 1.74
CA VAL A 214 0.96 2.01 2.67
C VAL A 214 0.94 3.36 1.99
N ILE A 215 -0.14 4.13 2.21
CA ILE A 215 -0.31 5.50 1.73
C ILE A 215 -0.33 6.42 2.96
N SER A 216 0.62 7.33 3.07
CA SER A 216 0.76 8.22 4.20
C SER A 216 0.61 9.69 3.79
N PHE A 217 -0.51 10.31 4.15
CA PHE A 217 -0.69 11.76 4.04
C PHE A 217 -0.46 12.41 5.41
N ALA A 218 0.68 13.07 5.57
CA ALA A 218 1.09 13.71 6.82
C ALA A 218 1.09 12.76 8.03
N GLY A 219 1.52 11.53 7.84
CA GLY A 219 1.66 10.50 8.87
C GLY A 219 3.08 10.36 9.40
N GLY A 220 3.25 9.49 10.38
CA GLY A 220 4.55 9.18 10.98
C GLY A 220 4.51 7.90 11.79
N ILE A 221 5.69 7.35 12.09
CA ILE A 221 5.89 6.17 12.90
C ILE A 221 6.48 6.52 14.26
N ASN A 222 6.07 5.83 15.30
CA ASN A 222 6.63 6.04 16.66
C ASN A 222 8.06 5.49 16.80
N THR A 223 8.37 4.39 16.13
CA THR A 223 9.66 3.72 16.26
C THR A 223 10.21 3.34 14.88
N LEU A 224 11.28 4.00 14.45
CA LEU A 224 11.87 3.78 13.11
C LEU A 224 12.35 2.34 12.88
N SER A 225 12.80 1.64 13.93
CA SER A 225 13.28 0.26 13.82
C SER A 225 12.18 -0.78 13.59
N TRP A 226 10.93 -0.38 13.59
CA TRP A 226 9.84 -1.23 13.12
C TRP A 226 9.81 -1.34 11.60
N ILE A 227 10.47 -0.41 10.89
CA ILE A 227 10.64 -0.51 9.44
C ILE A 227 11.80 -1.46 9.15
N ASP A 228 11.50 -2.65 8.64
CA ASP A 228 12.46 -3.69 8.31
C ASP A 228 12.37 -4.16 6.84
N SER A 229 13.20 -5.11 6.43
CA SER A 229 13.31 -5.53 5.02
C SER A 229 12.13 -6.37 4.52
N ASN A 230 11.19 -6.74 5.38
CA ASN A 230 10.05 -7.57 5.01
C ASN A 230 8.78 -6.71 4.83
N ASP A 231 8.89 -5.41 5.15
CA ASP A 231 7.75 -4.49 5.13
C ASP A 231 7.24 -4.15 3.73
N GLU A 232 6.01 -3.72 3.70
CA GLU A 232 5.29 -3.30 2.52
C GLU A 232 5.81 -1.97 1.96
N PRO A 233 5.71 -1.77 0.63
CA PRO A 233 5.99 -0.48 0.01
C PRO A 233 5.22 0.68 0.63
N ILE A 234 5.87 1.86 0.77
CA ILE A 234 5.23 3.06 1.31
C ILE A 234 5.39 4.27 0.39
N VAL A 235 4.30 4.99 0.18
CA VAL A 235 4.28 6.32 -0.41
C VAL A 235 3.85 7.36 0.62
N SER A 236 4.63 8.43 0.76
CA SER A 236 4.30 9.51 1.70
C SER A 236 4.21 10.86 1.00
N CYS A 237 3.21 11.66 1.42
CA CYS A 237 3.12 13.07 1.07
C CYS A 237 3.13 13.88 2.37
N GLN A 238 4.04 14.87 2.50
CA GLN A 238 4.15 15.63 3.75
C GLN A 238 4.71 17.03 3.54
N GLY A 239 4.21 18.00 4.34
CA GLY A 239 4.78 19.33 4.43
C GLY A 239 6.04 19.33 5.31
N ASP A 240 7.08 20.05 4.91
CA ASP A 240 8.32 20.12 5.70
C ASP A 240 8.25 21.12 6.87
N ALA A 241 7.19 21.92 6.94
CA ALA A 241 6.89 22.80 8.07
C ALA A 241 5.78 22.24 9.00
N ASP A 242 5.42 20.97 8.85
CA ASP A 242 4.41 20.29 9.68
C ASP A 242 4.90 20.18 11.14
N GLN A 243 4.09 20.70 12.07
CA GLN A 243 4.36 20.67 13.52
C GLN A 243 3.39 19.75 14.28
N THR A 244 2.40 19.18 13.60
CA THR A 244 1.44 18.25 14.18
C THR A 244 1.98 16.82 14.11
N VAL A 245 2.40 16.40 12.93
CA VAL A 245 3.25 15.23 12.70
C VAL A 245 4.51 15.74 12.01
N SER A 246 5.60 15.88 12.77
CA SER A 246 6.84 16.46 12.26
C SER A 246 7.35 15.70 11.02
N TYR A 247 7.88 16.44 10.06
CA TYR A 247 8.57 15.85 8.91
C TYR A 247 9.78 14.99 9.33
N ASN A 248 10.50 15.43 10.39
CA ASN A 248 11.52 14.64 11.08
C ASN A 248 10.92 13.98 12.34
N CYS A 249 11.72 13.62 13.34
CA CYS A 249 11.22 13.12 14.61
C CYS A 249 10.93 14.24 15.58
N ALA A 250 9.73 14.31 16.14
CA ALA A 250 9.36 15.21 17.24
C ALA A 250 8.10 14.69 17.96
N PRO A 251 7.83 15.19 19.18
CA PRO A 251 6.58 14.90 19.86
C PRO A 251 5.36 15.28 19.01
N GLY A 252 4.40 14.37 18.90
CA GLY A 252 3.16 14.62 18.18
C GLY A 252 2.41 15.83 18.72
N LEU A 253 1.64 16.52 17.85
CA LEU A 253 0.93 17.76 18.16
C LEU A 253 1.85 18.90 18.65
N GLY A 254 3.18 18.76 18.52
CA GLY A 254 4.16 19.68 19.10
C GLY A 254 4.14 19.71 20.63
N GLN A 255 3.62 18.68 21.30
CA GLN A 255 3.45 18.62 22.75
C GLN A 255 4.37 17.58 23.37
N ALA A 256 5.21 17.97 24.32
CA ALA A 256 6.21 17.09 24.95
C ALA A 256 5.63 15.89 25.71
N THR A 257 4.33 15.87 26.00
CA THR A 257 3.63 14.74 26.64
C THR A 257 3.08 13.73 25.64
N VAL A 258 3.08 14.08 24.35
CA VAL A 258 2.62 13.20 23.30
C VAL A 258 3.80 12.39 22.76
N LEU A 259 3.54 11.14 22.40
CA LEU A 259 4.53 10.23 21.81
C LEU A 259 5.25 10.88 20.63
N GLU A 260 6.53 10.63 20.54
CA GLU A 260 7.32 11.02 19.38
C GLU A 260 6.81 10.29 18.13
N LEU A 261 6.72 11.03 17.04
CA LEU A 261 6.49 10.50 15.70
C LEU A 261 7.58 10.97 14.77
N CYS A 262 8.10 10.07 13.98
CA CYS A 262 9.04 10.33 12.89
C CYS A 262 8.28 10.33 11.57
N GLY A 263 8.26 11.46 10.88
CA GLY A 263 7.59 11.62 9.60
C GLY A 263 8.44 11.16 8.40
N ALA A 264 8.04 11.57 7.21
CA ALA A 264 8.63 11.14 5.95
C ALA A 264 10.13 11.48 5.82
N GLY A 265 10.62 12.48 6.55
CA GLY A 265 12.04 12.86 6.58
C GLY A 265 12.95 11.78 7.14
N GLU A 266 12.44 10.97 8.06
CA GLU A 266 13.20 9.91 8.73
C GLU A 266 12.73 8.50 8.34
N MET A 267 11.42 8.30 8.06
CA MET A 267 10.90 7.01 7.63
C MET A 267 11.52 6.54 6.30
N HIS A 268 11.60 7.43 5.31
CA HIS A 268 12.11 7.05 3.98
C HIS A 268 13.60 6.73 3.96
N PRO A 269 14.50 7.47 4.64
CA PRO A 269 15.88 7.03 4.83
C PRO A 269 16.02 5.68 5.51
N GLN A 270 15.15 5.36 6.49
CA GLN A 270 15.12 4.04 7.11
C GLN A 270 14.65 2.95 6.13
N ALA A 271 13.59 3.21 5.38
CA ALA A 271 13.11 2.31 4.32
C ALA A 271 14.18 2.03 3.26
N ASP A 272 14.90 3.07 2.81
CA ASP A 272 16.06 2.92 1.90
C ASP A 272 17.15 2.03 2.51
N LEU A 273 17.46 2.23 3.79
CA LEU A 273 18.50 1.46 4.49
C LEU A 273 18.21 -0.04 4.53
N VAL A 274 16.93 -0.40 4.72
CA VAL A 274 16.50 -1.81 4.81
C VAL A 274 16.02 -2.38 3.48
N GLY A 275 15.87 -1.55 2.45
CA GLY A 275 15.52 -1.97 1.08
C GLY A 275 14.01 -2.08 0.81
N VAL A 276 13.18 -1.43 1.62
CA VAL A 276 11.74 -1.30 1.36
C VAL A 276 11.50 -0.31 0.22
N LEU A 277 10.68 -0.70 -0.76
CA LEU A 277 10.28 0.20 -1.85
C LEU A 277 9.50 1.38 -1.29
N ASN A 278 9.98 2.58 -1.56
CA ASN A 278 9.39 3.79 -1.00
C ASN A 278 9.56 4.99 -1.91
N ASP A 279 8.66 5.96 -1.83
CA ASP A 279 8.80 7.27 -2.44
C ASP A 279 8.06 8.34 -1.63
N LYS A 280 8.51 9.60 -1.71
CA LYS A 280 7.90 10.71 -0.97
C LYS A 280 7.79 11.99 -1.77
N LEU A 281 6.66 12.67 -1.63
CA LEU A 281 6.42 14.01 -2.11
C LEU A 281 6.44 14.99 -0.94
N VAL A 282 7.38 15.93 -0.98
CA VAL A 282 7.52 16.95 0.05
C VAL A 282 6.92 18.26 -0.44
N PHE A 283 6.09 18.90 0.37
CA PHE A 283 5.52 20.22 0.10
C PHE A 283 6.29 21.31 0.86
N PRO A 284 7.19 22.06 0.20
CA PRO A 284 8.04 23.04 0.87
C PRO A 284 7.23 24.14 1.56
N GLY A 285 7.47 24.36 2.85
CA GLY A 285 6.80 25.36 3.67
C GLY A 285 5.35 25.06 4.02
N ALA A 286 4.81 23.91 3.61
CA ALA A 286 3.46 23.53 4.00
C ALA A 286 3.43 22.99 5.44
N ASP A 287 2.39 23.41 6.16
CA ASP A 287 2.05 22.89 7.48
C ASP A 287 1.14 21.65 7.37
N HIS A 288 0.63 21.15 8.49
CA HIS A 288 -0.23 19.97 8.54
C HIS A 288 -1.56 20.10 7.82
N SER A 289 -2.05 21.33 7.59
CA SER A 289 -3.43 21.58 7.11
C SER A 289 -3.68 21.18 5.67
N TRP A 290 -2.63 20.98 4.85
CA TRP A 290 -2.77 20.63 3.43
C TRP A 290 -3.57 19.33 3.21
N CYS A 291 -3.44 18.37 4.13
CA CYS A 291 -4.07 17.05 4.01
C CYS A 291 -5.53 17.01 4.51
N SER A 292 -6.05 18.14 5.02
CA SER A 292 -7.42 18.27 5.52
C SER A 292 -8.38 18.95 4.54
N SER A 293 -7.93 19.21 3.30
CA SER A 293 -8.73 19.88 2.27
C SER A 293 -8.52 19.23 0.91
N GLY A 294 -9.50 18.44 0.46
CA GLY A 294 -9.46 17.72 -0.82
C GLY A 294 -9.31 18.60 -2.06
N ASN A 295 -9.60 19.90 -1.94
CA ASN A 295 -9.47 20.85 -3.05
C ASN A 295 -8.14 21.61 -3.06
N SER A 296 -7.23 21.35 -2.13
CA SER A 296 -5.93 22.02 -2.12
C SER A 296 -5.05 21.51 -3.26
N SER A 297 -4.22 22.41 -3.81
CA SER A 297 -3.25 22.06 -4.84
C SER A 297 -2.30 20.93 -4.39
N ASN A 298 -1.92 20.92 -3.10
CA ASN A 298 -1.06 19.89 -2.54
C ASN A 298 -1.78 18.54 -2.45
N PHE A 299 -3.07 18.54 -2.09
CA PHE A 299 -3.86 17.32 -2.03
C PHE A 299 -4.01 16.67 -3.41
N ILE A 300 -4.31 17.48 -4.45
CA ILE A 300 -4.39 16.97 -5.84
C ILE A 300 -3.05 16.39 -6.29
N GLN A 301 -1.94 17.08 -6.01
CA GLN A 301 -0.61 16.53 -6.32
C GLN A 301 -0.32 15.23 -5.55
N ALA A 302 -0.79 15.12 -4.31
CA ALA A 302 -0.65 13.88 -3.52
C ALA A 302 -1.45 12.72 -4.13
N LEU A 303 -2.66 12.96 -4.68
CA LEU A 303 -3.44 11.93 -5.39
C LEU A 303 -2.69 11.42 -6.63
N ASP A 304 -2.17 12.33 -7.45
CA ASP A 304 -1.42 11.98 -8.66
C ASP A 304 -0.14 11.20 -8.31
N PHE A 305 0.63 11.70 -7.34
CA PHE A 305 1.85 11.04 -6.89
C PHE A 305 1.60 9.64 -6.31
N THR A 306 0.53 9.50 -5.52
CA THR A 306 0.10 8.20 -4.99
C THR A 306 -0.30 7.25 -6.12
N THR A 307 -1.02 7.74 -7.11
CA THR A 307 -1.41 6.97 -8.29
C THR A 307 -0.19 6.42 -9.04
N ASP A 308 0.80 7.26 -9.28
CA ASP A 308 2.03 6.88 -9.99
C ASP A 308 2.85 5.84 -9.20
N PHE A 309 2.83 5.93 -7.87
CA PHE A 309 3.50 4.94 -7.01
C PHE A 309 2.77 3.60 -6.95
N LEU A 310 1.43 3.61 -6.83
CA LEU A 310 0.66 2.36 -6.70
C LEU A 310 0.56 1.59 -8.02
N PHE A 311 0.49 2.28 -9.15
CA PHE A 311 0.26 1.65 -10.44
C PHE A 311 1.27 0.54 -10.80
N PRO A 312 2.59 0.70 -10.61
CA PRO A 312 3.57 -0.37 -10.82
C PRO A 312 3.39 -1.59 -9.92
N LEU A 313 2.74 -1.44 -8.77
CA LEU A 313 2.50 -2.53 -7.80
C LEU A 313 1.31 -3.42 -8.19
N LEU A 314 0.48 -2.98 -9.14
CA LEU A 314 -0.71 -3.72 -9.53
C LEU A 314 -0.36 -4.96 -10.36
N PRO A 315 -1.03 -6.11 -10.12
CA PRO A 315 -0.79 -7.35 -10.85
C PRO A 315 -0.93 -7.21 -12.37
N CYS A 316 -1.89 -6.40 -12.83
CA CYS A 316 -2.11 -6.16 -14.24
C CYS A 316 -1.01 -5.35 -14.93
N ASN A 317 -0.17 -4.64 -14.18
CA ASN A 317 1.00 -3.93 -14.70
C ASN A 317 2.26 -4.79 -14.71
N ASN A 318 2.30 -5.86 -13.95
CA ASN A 318 3.40 -6.83 -13.91
C ASN A 318 3.44 -7.71 -15.17
N THR A 319 3.28 -7.13 -16.37
CA THR A 319 3.49 -7.82 -17.64
C THR A 319 4.95 -8.20 -17.93
N ALA A 320 5.84 -7.96 -16.96
CA ALA A 320 7.12 -8.66 -16.85
C ALA A 320 7.00 -9.96 -16.05
N ALA A 321 5.83 -10.44 -15.69
CA ALA A 321 5.65 -11.88 -15.54
C ALA A 321 6.04 -12.46 -16.90
N ILE A 322 7.30 -12.81 -17.06
CA ILE A 322 7.73 -13.92 -17.89
C ILE A 322 6.58 -14.90 -17.76
N ASN A 323 5.81 -15.10 -18.84
CA ASN A 323 5.10 -16.34 -18.95
C ASN A 323 6.08 -17.38 -18.44
N GLU A 324 5.82 -17.99 -17.27
CA GLU A 324 6.32 -19.31 -17.05
C GLU A 324 5.80 -20.08 -18.26
N VAL A 325 6.60 -20.05 -19.30
CA VAL A 325 6.50 -21.01 -20.37
C VAL A 325 6.53 -22.30 -19.59
N ASN A 326 5.34 -22.90 -19.42
CA ASN A 326 5.22 -24.26 -18.98
C ASN A 326 6.44 -24.97 -19.50
N SER A 327 7.30 -25.47 -18.62
CA SER A 327 8.58 -26.09 -18.91
C SER A 327 8.33 -27.44 -19.62
N THR A 328 7.57 -27.40 -20.71
CA THR A 328 7.51 -28.47 -21.66
C THR A 328 8.75 -28.35 -22.53
N GLN A 329 9.86 -28.84 -21.91
CA GLN A 329 11.05 -29.32 -22.61
C GLN A 329 11.59 -28.40 -23.72
N ARG A 330 12.07 -27.18 -23.32
CA ARG A 330 12.97 -26.46 -24.24
C ARG A 330 14.21 -27.33 -24.49
N LYS A 331 14.56 -27.50 -25.77
CA LYS A 331 15.65 -28.32 -26.18
C LYS A 331 16.91 -27.48 -26.33
N LEU A 332 17.99 -27.88 -25.64
CA LEU A 332 19.30 -27.25 -25.80
C LEU A 332 19.79 -27.45 -27.25
N LEU A 333 20.02 -26.36 -27.98
CA LEU A 333 20.54 -26.39 -29.35
C LEU A 333 22.06 -26.41 -29.36
N LYS A 334 22.73 -25.55 -28.56
CA LYS A 334 24.19 -25.51 -28.51
C LYS A 334 24.68 -24.80 -27.25
N ILE A 335 25.96 -25.07 -26.92
CA ILE A 335 26.71 -24.34 -25.90
C ILE A 335 27.82 -23.54 -26.60
N THR A 336 27.98 -22.26 -26.22
CA THR A 336 29.06 -21.43 -26.74
C THR A 336 29.92 -20.84 -25.63
N ASP A 337 31.17 -20.52 -25.94
CA ASP A 337 32.04 -19.72 -25.09
C ASP A 337 31.70 -18.22 -25.21
N VAL A 338 32.39 -17.38 -24.46
CA VAL A 338 32.20 -15.92 -24.44
C VAL A 338 32.50 -15.23 -25.78
N LEU A 339 33.14 -15.95 -26.73
CA LEU A 339 33.43 -15.49 -28.10
C LEU A 339 32.43 -16.06 -29.13
N GLY A 340 31.36 -16.73 -28.67
CA GLY A 340 30.33 -17.33 -29.54
C GLY A 340 30.76 -18.66 -30.23
N ARG A 341 31.90 -19.22 -29.92
CA ARG A 341 32.38 -20.47 -30.50
C ARG A 341 31.73 -21.67 -29.83
N SER A 342 31.24 -22.63 -30.60
CA SER A 342 30.65 -23.86 -30.07
C SER A 342 31.64 -24.63 -29.20
N THR A 343 31.19 -25.09 -28.04
CA THR A 343 31.99 -25.85 -27.07
C THR A 343 31.12 -26.84 -26.32
N THR A 344 31.74 -27.67 -25.49
CA THR A 344 31.03 -28.54 -24.52
C THR A 344 31.05 -27.91 -23.14
N ALA A 345 30.19 -28.41 -22.25
CA ALA A 345 30.14 -27.94 -20.85
C ALA A 345 31.53 -28.08 -20.19
N LYS A 346 32.03 -27.00 -19.59
CA LYS A 346 33.33 -26.94 -18.88
C LYS A 346 33.14 -26.33 -17.52
N GLN A 347 33.82 -26.85 -16.52
CA GLN A 347 33.80 -26.30 -15.15
C GLN A 347 34.60 -25.00 -15.08
N ASN A 348 34.19 -24.13 -14.18
CA ASN A 348 34.82 -22.84 -13.87
C ASN A 348 35.00 -21.91 -15.08
N THR A 349 34.16 -22.06 -16.11
CA THR A 349 34.19 -21.23 -17.31
C THR A 349 32.78 -20.69 -17.62
N PRO A 350 32.61 -19.40 -17.86
CA PRO A 350 31.31 -18.85 -18.29
C PRO A 350 30.93 -19.37 -19.67
N LEU A 351 29.80 -20.01 -19.81
CA LEU A 351 29.28 -20.57 -21.05
C LEU A 351 27.84 -20.04 -21.29
N PHE A 352 27.45 -19.95 -22.56
CA PHE A 352 26.11 -19.62 -22.98
C PHE A 352 25.41 -20.85 -23.55
N TYR A 353 24.27 -21.20 -22.95
CA TYR A 353 23.40 -22.30 -23.35
C TYR A 353 22.29 -21.71 -24.19
N ILE A 354 22.17 -22.11 -25.44
CA ILE A 354 21.19 -21.56 -26.40
C ILE A 354 20.14 -22.65 -26.68
N TYR A 355 18.88 -22.30 -26.52
CA TYR A 355 17.75 -23.21 -26.64
C TYR A 355 16.95 -22.96 -27.93
N ASP A 356 16.06 -23.91 -28.27
CA ASP A 356 15.23 -23.90 -29.49
C ASP A 356 14.13 -22.82 -29.51
N ASP A 357 13.81 -22.28 -28.34
CA ASP A 357 12.93 -21.13 -28.17
C ASP A 357 13.64 -19.78 -28.39
N GLY A 358 14.91 -19.78 -28.70
CA GLY A 358 15.74 -18.59 -28.87
C GLY A 358 16.31 -18.01 -27.56
N SER A 359 15.98 -18.60 -26.41
CA SER A 359 16.52 -18.17 -25.13
C SER A 359 17.99 -18.52 -24.97
N VAL A 360 18.72 -17.70 -24.19
CA VAL A 360 20.14 -17.86 -23.90
C VAL A 360 20.39 -17.76 -22.41
N GLU A 361 20.96 -18.79 -21.80
CA GLU A 361 21.35 -18.78 -20.39
C GLU A 361 22.85 -18.71 -20.24
N LYS A 362 23.36 -17.84 -19.38
CA LYS A 362 24.74 -17.83 -18.94
C LYS A 362 24.91 -18.73 -17.72
N GLN A 363 25.75 -19.77 -17.83
CA GLN A 363 26.02 -20.68 -16.72
C GLN A 363 27.53 -20.76 -16.43
N VAL A 364 27.86 -20.92 -15.15
CA VAL A 364 29.20 -21.27 -14.67
C VAL A 364 29.05 -22.50 -13.78
N ILE A 365 29.53 -23.62 -14.22
CA ILE A 365 29.52 -24.87 -13.43
C ILE A 365 30.68 -24.80 -12.47
N LEU A 366 30.40 -24.69 -11.18
CA LEU A 366 31.40 -24.73 -10.10
C LEU A 366 31.68 -26.16 -9.66
N ASN A 367 32.84 -26.36 -9.06
CA ASN A 367 33.21 -27.66 -8.48
C ASN A 367 32.44 -27.98 -7.22
#